data_91d7d6c29c8c1f2baa4575c4f8b0ced4
#
_entry.id   91d7d6c29c8c1f2baa4575c4f8b0ced4
#
_cell.length_a   1.000
_cell.length_b   1.000
_cell.length_c   1.000
_cell.angle_alpha   90.00
_cell.angle_beta   90.00
_cell.angle_gamma   90.00
#
_symmetry.space_group_name_H-M   'P 1'
#
loop_
_entity.id
_entity.type
_entity.pdbx_description
1 polymer ?
#
loop_
_entity_poly.entity_id
_entity_poly.type
_entity_poly.pdbx_seq_one_letter_code
_entity_poly.pdbx_strand_id
1 'polypeptide(L)'
;LKKDDFARLQKGVMTLNLPDVAVKGDGKSITLVATDKKNKSSNDYSMVVGETNKTFTAYFKAENFKMVSDDYDVAISKQKISHFVNRNKPIQYWIALEPDSEF
;
A
#
# COMPACT_ATOMS: atom_id res chain seq x y z
N LEU A 1 2.16 -5.66 7.49
CA LEU A 1 0.77 -5.38 7.08
C LEU A 1 -0.15 -6.47 7.62
N LYS A 2 -0.99 -6.12 8.56
CA LYS A 2 -1.90 -7.07 9.20
C LYS A 2 -3.14 -7.31 8.34
N LYS A 3 -3.72 -8.51 8.47
CA LYS A 3 -4.90 -8.94 7.73
C LYS A 3 -6.06 -7.94 7.83
N ASP A 4 -6.36 -7.44 9.03
CA ASP A 4 -7.47 -6.51 9.24
C ASP A 4 -7.23 -5.17 8.57
N ASP A 5 -5.99 -4.66 8.60
CA ASP A 5 -5.61 -3.43 7.91
C ASP A 5 -5.69 -3.61 6.40
N PHE A 6 -5.24 -4.76 5.90
CA PHE A 6 -5.32 -5.11 4.49
C PHE A 6 -6.77 -5.15 4.01
N ALA A 7 -7.65 -5.81 4.77
CA ALA A 7 -9.06 -5.93 4.43
C ALA A 7 -9.75 -4.56 4.42
N ARG A 8 -9.43 -3.68 5.38
CA ARG A 8 -9.97 -2.31 5.41
C ARG A 8 -9.50 -1.49 4.22
N LEU A 9 -8.25 -1.62 3.82
CA LEU A 9 -7.72 -0.95 2.64
C LEU A 9 -8.46 -1.39 1.38
N GLN A 10 -8.63 -2.70 1.19
CA GLN A 10 -9.36 -3.24 0.04
C GLN A 10 -10.79 -2.74 -0.01
N LYS A 11 -11.47 -2.71 1.15
CA LYS A 11 -12.84 -2.21 1.24
C LYS A 11 -12.92 -0.72 0.89
N GLY A 12 -11.98 0.09 1.37
CA GLY A 12 -11.92 1.53 1.05
C GLY A 12 -11.71 1.77 -0.44
N VAL A 13 -10.79 1.02 -1.06
CA VAL A 13 -10.55 1.07 -2.51
C VAL A 13 -11.80 0.76 -3.30
N MET A 14 -12.53 -0.30 -2.93
CA MET A 14 -13.76 -0.70 -3.62
C MET A 14 -14.90 0.28 -3.42
N THR A 15 -15.11 0.71 -2.17
CA THR A 15 -16.23 1.59 -1.81
C THR A 15 -16.12 2.96 -2.46
N LEU A 16 -14.91 3.52 -2.50
CA LEU A 16 -14.64 4.84 -3.06
C LEU A 16 -14.19 4.79 -4.52
N ASN A 17 -14.04 3.59 -5.07
CA ASN A 17 -13.57 3.36 -6.45
C ASN A 17 -12.26 4.09 -6.75
N LEU A 18 -11.27 3.94 -5.88
CA LEU A 18 -9.99 4.62 -5.98
C LEU A 18 -8.97 3.77 -6.75
N PRO A 19 -8.26 4.35 -7.72
CA PRO A 19 -7.34 3.59 -8.58
C PRO A 19 -5.95 3.38 -8.01
N ASP A 20 -5.54 4.16 -7.00
CA ASP A 20 -4.17 4.18 -6.51
C ASP A 20 -4.10 3.88 -5.01
N VAL A 21 -3.00 3.27 -4.60
CA VAL A 21 -2.65 3.06 -3.19
C VAL A 21 -1.24 3.61 -2.97
N ALA A 22 -1.08 4.43 -1.94
CA ALA A 22 0.23 4.93 -1.52
C ALA A 22 0.60 4.36 -0.16
N VAL A 23 1.86 3.96 -0.02
CA VAL A 23 2.47 3.65 1.27
C VAL A 23 3.43 4.78 1.59
N LYS A 24 3.13 5.56 2.62
CA LYS A 24 3.89 6.77 2.96
C LYS A 24 4.59 6.60 4.30
N GLY A 25 5.90 6.90 4.31
CA GLY A 25 6.66 7.07 5.53
C GLY A 25 6.99 8.54 5.73
N ASP A 26 6.75 9.07 6.94
CA ASP A 26 6.99 10.49 7.25
C ASP A 26 8.14 10.69 8.26
N GLY A 27 8.92 9.66 8.52
CA GLY A 27 9.97 9.68 9.53
C GLY A 27 9.51 9.25 10.92
N LYS A 28 8.24 8.99 11.11
CA LYS A 28 7.63 8.48 12.36
C LYS A 28 6.66 7.34 12.09
N SER A 29 5.71 7.54 11.18
CA SER A 29 4.61 6.61 10.93
C SER A 29 4.60 6.15 9.50
N ILE A 30 4.07 4.94 9.30
CA ILE A 30 3.72 4.42 7.98
C ILE A 30 2.21 4.54 7.83
N THR A 31 1.78 5.20 6.76
CA THR A 31 0.37 5.40 6.44
C THR A 31 0.05 4.75 5.10
N LEU A 32 -1.03 3.99 5.05
CA LEU A 32 -1.62 3.51 3.79
C LEU A 32 -2.70 4.49 3.35
N VAL A 33 -2.66 4.89 2.09
CA VAL A 33 -3.62 5.85 1.52
C VAL A 33 -4.19 5.27 0.24
N ALA A 34 -5.51 5.09 0.20
CA ALA A 34 -6.21 4.82 -1.06
C ALA A 34 -6.63 6.17 -1.63
N THR A 35 -6.26 6.45 -2.87
CA THR A 35 -6.42 7.78 -3.47
C THR A 35 -6.53 7.69 -4.99
N ASP A 36 -6.94 8.80 -5.61
CA ASP A 36 -6.79 9.03 -7.05
C ASP A 36 -5.79 10.16 -7.24
N LYS A 37 -4.53 9.83 -7.51
CA LYS A 37 -3.46 10.83 -7.63
C LYS A 37 -3.60 11.73 -8.85
N LYS A 38 -4.45 11.37 -9.82
CA LYS A 38 -4.76 12.19 -10.99
C LYS A 38 -5.94 13.12 -10.75
N ASN A 39 -6.74 12.88 -9.72
CA ASN A 39 -7.90 13.70 -9.37
C ASN A 39 -7.77 14.14 -7.92
N LYS A 40 -7.19 15.34 -7.71
CA LYS A 40 -6.92 15.86 -6.37
C LYS A 40 -8.17 16.23 -5.59
N SER A 41 -9.33 16.29 -6.24
CA SER A 41 -10.60 16.57 -5.58
C SER A 41 -11.32 15.30 -5.10
N SER A 42 -10.79 14.10 -5.38
CA SER A 42 -11.39 12.88 -4.91
C SER A 42 -11.16 12.70 -3.40
N ASN A 43 -12.03 11.94 -2.75
CA ASN A 43 -11.88 11.58 -1.35
C ASN A 43 -10.80 10.51 -1.20
N ASP A 44 -9.94 10.69 -0.22
CA ASP A 44 -8.93 9.70 0.15
C ASP A 44 -9.41 8.87 1.34
N TYR A 45 -8.94 7.63 1.39
CA TYR A 45 -9.08 6.78 2.57
C TYR A 45 -7.68 6.48 3.10
N SER A 46 -7.41 6.81 4.37
CA SER A 46 -6.07 6.62 4.94
C SER A 46 -6.12 5.96 6.30
N MET A 47 -5.07 5.20 6.62
CA MET A 47 -4.90 4.57 7.92
C MET A 47 -3.41 4.47 8.28
N VAL A 48 -3.08 4.67 9.56
CA VAL A 48 -1.74 4.46 10.08
C VAL A 48 -1.59 2.97 10.40
N VAL A 49 -0.55 2.32 9.89
CA VAL A 49 -0.36 0.88 10.04
C VAL A 49 0.96 0.50 10.73
N GLY A 50 1.84 1.44 11.00
CA GLY A 50 3.12 1.12 11.62
C GLY A 50 3.98 2.35 11.85
N GLU A 51 5.24 2.09 12.18
CA GLU A 51 6.24 3.11 12.46
C GLU A 51 7.44 2.94 11.53
N THR A 52 8.10 4.04 11.22
CA THR A 52 9.32 4.06 10.42
C THR A 52 10.15 5.29 10.78
N ASN A 53 11.47 5.19 10.59
CA ASN A 53 12.37 6.34 10.68
C ASN A 53 12.74 6.91 9.30
N LYS A 54 12.09 6.43 8.24
CA LYS A 54 12.39 6.84 6.87
C LYS A 54 11.25 7.67 6.29
N THR A 55 11.60 8.54 5.34
CA THR A 55 10.64 9.35 4.58
C THR A 55 10.59 8.82 3.15
N PHE A 56 9.43 8.38 2.72
CA PHE A 56 9.25 7.85 1.36
C PHE A 56 7.77 7.89 0.97
N THR A 57 7.52 7.77 -0.34
CA THR A 57 6.18 7.55 -0.88
C THR A 57 6.25 6.51 -1.98
N ALA A 58 5.65 5.36 -1.74
CA ALA A 58 5.59 4.26 -2.69
C ALA A 58 4.16 4.17 -3.24
N TYR A 59 4.00 4.33 -4.56
CA TYR A 59 2.71 4.26 -5.22
C TYR A 59 2.50 2.91 -5.88
N PHE A 60 1.30 2.37 -5.70
CA PHE A 60 0.83 1.12 -6.31
C PHE A 60 -0.48 1.37 -7.05
N LYS A 61 -0.77 0.56 -8.04
CA LYS A 61 -2.12 0.49 -8.59
C LYS A 61 -3.00 -0.33 -7.66
N ALA A 62 -4.19 0.17 -7.35
CA ALA A 62 -5.12 -0.51 -6.45
C ALA A 62 -5.48 -1.92 -6.93
N GLU A 63 -5.49 -2.14 -8.24
CA GLU A 63 -5.77 -3.46 -8.82
C GLU A 63 -4.77 -4.54 -8.38
N ASN A 64 -3.54 -4.15 -7.99
CA ASN A 64 -2.52 -5.07 -7.49
C ASN A 64 -2.76 -5.50 -6.05
N PHE A 65 -3.72 -4.89 -5.35
CA PHE A 65 -4.10 -5.24 -3.98
C PHE A 65 -5.33 -6.16 -3.92
N LYS A 66 -5.67 -6.83 -5.01
CA LYS A 66 -6.75 -7.84 -5.05
C LYS A 66 -6.27 -9.24 -4.65
N MET A 67 -5.07 -9.35 -4.11
CA MET A 67 -4.53 -10.61 -3.61
C MET A 67 -5.26 -11.08 -2.35
N VAL A 68 -5.00 -12.32 -1.92
CA VAL A 68 -5.63 -12.90 -0.73
C VAL A 68 -5.41 -12.01 0.48
N SER A 69 -6.49 -11.68 1.19
CA SER A 69 -6.44 -10.89 2.42
C SER A 69 -5.83 -11.73 3.53
N ASP A 70 -4.68 -11.29 4.04
CA ASP A 70 -3.93 -12.00 5.07
C ASP A 70 -2.87 -11.09 5.69
N ASP A 71 -2.08 -11.63 6.62
CA ASP A 71 -0.92 -10.94 7.16
C ASP A 71 0.27 -11.09 6.20
N TYR A 72 0.94 -9.98 5.90
CA TYR A 72 2.09 -9.96 4.99
C TYR A 72 3.28 -9.24 5.60
N ASP A 73 4.47 -9.78 5.38
CA ASP A 73 5.72 -9.05 5.51
C ASP A 73 5.98 -8.36 4.18
N VAL A 74 6.19 -7.04 4.21
CA VAL A 74 6.32 -6.21 3.02
C VAL A 74 7.69 -5.56 2.98
N ALA A 75 8.44 -5.82 1.92
CA ALA A 75 9.71 -5.15 1.64
C ALA A 75 9.53 -4.26 0.40
N ILE A 76 10.02 -3.03 0.48
CA ILE A 76 9.94 -2.06 -0.62
C ILE A 76 11.34 -1.61 -0.97
N SER A 77 11.69 -1.74 -2.25
CA SER A 77 13.03 -1.40 -2.77
C SER A 77 13.02 -0.05 -3.48
N LYS A 78 14.12 0.68 -3.35
CA LYS A 78 14.39 1.90 -4.14
C LYS A 78 14.41 1.64 -5.64
N GLN A 79 14.58 0.39 -6.06
CA GLN A 79 14.49 -0.02 -7.46
C GLN A 79 13.05 -0.13 -7.94
N LYS A 80 12.10 0.31 -7.13
CA LYS A 80 10.66 0.40 -7.43
C LYS A 80 10.02 -0.96 -7.65
N ILE A 81 10.40 -1.91 -6.80
CA ILE A 81 9.75 -3.21 -6.70
C ILE A 81 9.45 -3.52 -5.23
N SER A 82 8.35 -4.19 -4.99
CA SER A 82 7.98 -4.66 -3.66
C SER A 82 7.87 -6.16 -3.61
N HIS A 83 8.04 -6.72 -2.42
CA HIS A 83 7.92 -8.15 -2.16
C HIS A 83 6.99 -8.34 -0.97
N PHE A 84 5.88 -9.04 -1.20
CA PHE A 84 4.87 -9.36 -0.19
C PHE A 84 4.98 -10.85 0.12
N VAL A 85 5.30 -11.19 1.36
CA VAL A 85 5.38 -12.58 1.82
C VAL A 85 4.25 -12.83 2.79
N ASN A 86 3.37 -13.78 2.46
CA ASN A 86 2.27 -14.17 3.32
C ASN A 86 2.84 -14.89 4.54
N ARG A 87 2.39 -14.51 5.76
CA ARG A 87 2.90 -15.08 7.00
C ARG A 87 2.26 -16.41 7.37
N ASN A 88 1.12 -16.74 6.77
CA ASN A 88 0.31 -17.91 7.14
C ASN A 88 0.26 -19.00 6.07
N LYS A 89 0.60 -18.66 4.82
CA LYS A 89 0.52 -19.55 3.66
C LYS A 89 1.79 -19.43 2.81
N PRO A 90 2.16 -20.46 2.03
CA PRO A 90 3.33 -20.39 1.15
C PRO A 90 3.05 -19.59 -0.13
N ILE A 91 2.64 -18.34 0.04
CA ILE A 91 2.29 -17.42 -1.05
C ILE A 91 3.14 -16.17 -0.91
N GLN A 92 3.66 -15.68 -2.04
CA GLN A 92 4.38 -14.41 -2.10
C GLN A 92 4.11 -13.72 -3.43
N TYR A 93 4.23 -12.38 -3.40
CA TYR A 93 3.99 -11.55 -4.58
C TYR A 93 5.13 -10.55 -4.76
N TRP A 94 5.54 -10.32 -6.00
CA TRP A 94 6.38 -9.20 -6.38
C TRP A 94 5.53 -8.21 -7.16
N ILE A 95 5.47 -6.97 -6.69
CA ILE A 95 4.62 -5.94 -7.28
C ILE A 95 5.48 -4.74 -7.61
N ALA A 96 5.49 -4.34 -8.88
CA ALA A 96 6.19 -3.15 -9.31
C ALA A 96 5.50 -1.89 -8.76
N LEU A 97 6.30 -0.93 -8.31
CA LEU A 97 5.80 0.37 -7.91
C LEU A 97 5.58 1.25 -9.13
N GLU A 98 4.71 2.25 -8.98
CA GLU A 98 4.54 3.27 -10.01
C GLU A 98 5.82 4.13 -10.13
N PRO A 99 6.15 4.62 -11.35
CA PRO A 99 7.40 5.36 -11.58
C PRO A 99 7.56 6.63 -10.76
N ASP A 100 6.47 7.25 -10.32
CA ASP A 100 6.48 8.47 -9.51
C ASP A 100 6.66 8.22 -8.00
N SER A 101 6.96 6.99 -7.61
CA SER A 101 7.36 6.67 -6.23
C SER A 101 8.67 7.37 -5.88
N GLU A 102 8.78 7.85 -4.63
CA GLU A 102 9.92 8.61 -4.14
C GLU A 102 10.50 7.99 -2.86
N PHE A 103 11.82 8.05 -2.75
CA PHE A 103 12.53 7.49 -1.60
C PHE A 103 13.56 8.47 -1.03
#